data_d68b04b4246995004913d4325afe36d0
#
_entry.id   d68b04b4246995004913d4325afe36d0
#
_cell.length_a   1.000
_cell.length_b   1.000
_cell.length_c   1.000
_cell.angle_alpha   90.00
_cell.angle_beta   90.00
_cell.angle_gamma   90.00
#
_symmetry.space_group_name_H-M   'P 1'
#
loop_
_entity.id
_entity.type
_entity.pdbx_description
1 polymer ?
#
loop_
_entity_poly.entity_id
_entity_poly.type
_entity_poly.pdbx_seq_one_letter_code
_entity_poly.pdbx_strand_id
1 'polypeptide(L)'
;DRYEGVKINIVDTPGHADFGGEVERVLKMVNGVLLLVDAAEGCMPQTRFVLQKALQQNLSLVIAVNKIDRPDARIAEVIDEILELLMDLGATDEQLDSPMVFCSGRNGTASYDWTDPSAGTDLKPLFDTILKYVKAPEGEPDEPLQMLVSSVDYNDFVGRMGVGRVQNGVIKVGSPIQVCDWHNPDVHMSGRITKLFDFKANGREPVSYTHLTLPT
;
A
#
# COMPACT_ATOMS: atom_id res chain seq x y z
N ASP A 1 9.68 -5.05 -7.60
CA ASP A 1 10.80 -5.91 -7.19
C ASP A 1 10.28 -7.18 -6.53
N ARG A 2 11.12 -8.21 -6.46
CA ARG A 2 10.77 -9.48 -5.81
C ARG A 2 11.66 -9.71 -4.60
N TYR A 3 11.06 -10.10 -3.50
CA TYR A 3 11.74 -10.55 -2.30
C TYR A 3 11.29 -11.97 -1.97
N GLU A 4 12.23 -12.91 -1.85
CA GLU A 4 11.98 -14.35 -1.67
C GLU A 4 10.94 -14.93 -2.66
N GLY A 5 11.00 -14.49 -3.93
CA GLY A 5 10.05 -14.92 -4.98
C GLY A 5 8.74 -14.12 -5.01
N VAL A 6 8.37 -13.46 -3.93
CA VAL A 6 7.13 -12.67 -3.84
C VAL A 6 7.31 -11.29 -4.47
N LYS A 7 6.35 -10.88 -5.30
CA LYS A 7 6.32 -9.52 -5.85
C LYS A 7 5.68 -8.56 -4.85
N ILE A 8 6.45 -7.58 -4.37
CA ILE A 8 5.96 -6.49 -3.53
C ILE A 8 5.77 -5.25 -4.40
N ASN A 9 4.54 -4.76 -4.48
CA ASN A 9 4.22 -3.49 -5.13
C ASN A 9 4.09 -2.42 -4.06
N ILE A 10 4.92 -1.39 -4.14
CA ILE A 10 4.90 -0.25 -3.23
C ILE A 10 4.22 0.91 -3.95
N VAL A 11 3.21 1.47 -3.32
CA VAL A 11 2.52 2.69 -3.79
C VAL A 11 2.78 3.78 -2.76
N ASP A 12 3.49 4.81 -3.18
CA ASP A 12 3.77 5.97 -2.34
C ASP A 12 2.52 6.85 -2.21
N THR A 13 2.32 7.42 -1.02
CA THR A 13 1.22 8.37 -0.77
C THR A 13 1.74 9.79 -0.81
N PRO A 14 1.00 10.75 -1.41
CA PRO A 14 1.37 12.15 -1.36
C PRO A 14 1.47 12.62 0.10
N GLY A 15 2.57 13.29 0.45
CA GLY A 15 2.86 13.74 1.82
C GLY A 15 2.09 14.99 2.27
N HIS A 16 1.16 15.54 1.47
CA HIS A 16 0.45 16.77 1.78
C HIS A 16 -1.02 16.50 2.13
N ALA A 17 -1.53 17.18 3.14
CA ALA A 17 -2.91 17.04 3.64
C ALA A 17 -4.00 17.35 2.60
N ASP A 18 -3.68 18.09 1.54
CA ASP A 18 -4.62 18.48 0.49
C ASP A 18 -5.01 17.32 -0.46
N PHE A 19 -4.31 16.18 -0.40
CA PHE A 19 -4.54 15.03 -1.27
C PHE A 19 -5.37 13.90 -0.63
N GLY A 20 -6.24 14.22 0.33
CA GLY A 20 -7.03 13.21 1.05
C GLY A 20 -7.81 12.26 0.15
N GLY A 21 -8.35 12.74 -0.97
CA GLY A 21 -9.04 11.90 -1.95
C GLY A 21 -8.12 10.94 -2.70
N GLU A 22 -6.85 11.30 -2.93
CA GLU A 22 -5.87 10.41 -3.55
C GLU A 22 -5.43 9.31 -2.59
N VAL A 23 -5.19 9.66 -1.33
CA VAL A 23 -4.86 8.69 -0.28
C VAL A 23 -5.96 7.64 -0.14
N GLU A 24 -7.24 8.05 -0.08
CA GLU A 24 -8.35 7.09 -0.01
C GLU A 24 -8.42 6.15 -1.21
N ARG A 25 -8.11 6.64 -2.41
CA ARG A 25 -8.08 5.80 -3.62
C ARG A 25 -6.95 4.79 -3.59
N VAL A 26 -5.76 5.21 -3.13
CA VAL A 26 -4.60 4.33 -2.97
C VAL A 26 -4.90 3.25 -1.94
N LEU A 27 -5.45 3.61 -0.77
CA LEU A 27 -5.77 2.67 0.29
C LEU A 27 -6.77 1.57 -0.16
N LYS A 28 -7.66 1.85 -1.11
CA LYS A 28 -8.56 0.83 -1.68
C LYS A 28 -7.87 -0.18 -2.60
N MET A 29 -6.63 0.08 -3.01
CA MET A 29 -5.88 -0.79 -3.93
C MET A 29 -4.82 -1.64 -3.23
N VAL A 30 -4.54 -1.39 -1.95
CA VAL A 30 -3.45 -2.03 -1.22
C VAL A 30 -3.97 -3.09 -0.23
N ASN A 31 -3.07 -3.98 0.17
CA ASN A 31 -3.36 -5.04 1.15
C ASN A 31 -2.91 -4.68 2.56
N GLY A 32 -2.02 -3.72 2.67
CA GLY A 32 -1.50 -3.24 3.95
C GLY A 32 -0.84 -1.88 3.80
N VAL A 33 -0.51 -1.31 4.92
CA VAL A 33 0.13 0.01 5.04
C VAL A 33 1.44 -0.14 5.78
N LEU A 34 2.50 0.39 5.20
CA LEU A 34 3.76 0.62 5.89
C LEU A 34 3.77 2.06 6.38
N LEU A 35 3.56 2.25 7.68
CA LEU A 35 3.62 3.55 8.33
C LEU A 35 5.07 3.92 8.61
N LEU A 36 5.57 4.98 7.97
CA LEU A 36 6.91 5.50 8.24
C LEU A 36 6.82 6.64 9.26
N VAL A 37 7.53 6.50 10.37
CA VAL A 37 7.65 7.53 11.41
C VAL A 37 9.10 7.90 11.59
N ASP A 38 9.41 9.18 11.62
CA ASP A 38 10.77 9.70 11.88
C ASP A 38 11.10 9.57 13.38
N ALA A 39 12.23 8.94 13.71
CA ALA A 39 12.64 8.69 15.08
C ALA A 39 12.95 9.97 15.89
N ALA A 40 13.14 11.11 15.24
CA ALA A 40 13.36 12.39 15.90
C ALA A 40 12.08 13.27 15.91
N GLU A 41 11.34 13.30 14.81
CA GLU A 41 10.17 14.17 14.66
C GLU A 41 8.89 13.55 15.26
N GLY A 42 8.77 12.20 15.26
CA GLY A 42 7.60 11.50 15.76
C GLY A 42 6.41 11.53 14.80
N CYS A 43 5.20 11.44 15.36
CA CYS A 43 3.96 11.40 14.60
C CYS A 43 3.54 12.79 14.09
N MET A 44 3.56 12.97 12.78
CA MET A 44 3.14 14.21 12.12
C MET A 44 1.61 14.26 11.90
N PRO A 45 1.00 15.46 11.75
CA PRO A 45 -0.44 15.56 11.48
C PRO A 45 -0.93 14.77 10.27
N GLN A 46 -0.14 14.67 9.21
CA GLN A 46 -0.44 13.87 8.03
C GLN A 46 -0.53 12.38 8.35
N THR A 47 0.32 11.90 9.26
CA THR A 47 0.33 10.51 9.76
C THR A 47 -1.04 10.15 10.34
N ARG A 48 -1.62 11.04 11.14
CA ARG A 48 -2.94 10.83 11.78
C ARG A 48 -4.04 10.56 10.75
N PHE A 49 -4.09 11.37 9.69
CA PHE A 49 -5.11 11.23 8.64
C PHE A 49 -5.01 9.90 7.90
N VAL A 50 -3.79 9.57 7.41
CA VAL A 50 -3.55 8.33 6.65
C VAL A 50 -3.83 7.11 7.53
N LEU A 51 -3.34 7.12 8.77
CA LEU A 51 -3.53 6.05 9.73
C LEU A 51 -5.02 5.82 10.05
N GLN A 52 -5.78 6.90 10.31
CA GLN A 52 -7.22 6.80 10.53
C GLN A 52 -7.95 6.10 9.38
N LYS A 53 -7.61 6.44 8.14
CA LYS A 53 -8.22 5.82 6.95
C LYS A 53 -7.80 4.36 6.79
N ALA A 54 -6.56 4.02 7.08
CA ALA A 54 -6.06 2.66 7.04
C ALA A 54 -6.75 1.76 8.09
N LEU A 55 -6.90 2.26 9.33
CA LEU A 55 -7.60 1.55 10.41
C LEU A 55 -9.08 1.32 10.08
N GLN A 56 -9.78 2.34 9.54
CA GLN A 56 -11.18 2.23 9.12
C GLN A 56 -11.40 1.17 8.02
N GLN A 57 -10.41 0.93 7.17
CA GLN A 57 -10.46 -0.08 6.12
C GLN A 57 -9.93 -1.45 6.60
N ASN A 58 -9.56 -1.56 7.86
CA ASN A 58 -9.00 -2.77 8.46
C ASN A 58 -7.79 -3.34 7.68
N LEU A 59 -6.94 -2.44 7.17
CA LEU A 59 -5.72 -2.82 6.46
C LEU A 59 -4.67 -3.33 7.46
N SER A 60 -3.88 -4.32 7.04
CA SER A 60 -2.71 -4.76 7.80
C SER A 60 -1.75 -3.59 7.98
N LEU A 61 -1.31 -3.35 9.20
CA LEU A 61 -0.39 -2.25 9.53
C LEU A 61 0.97 -2.82 9.91
N VAL A 62 2.02 -2.28 9.31
CA VAL A 62 3.42 -2.46 9.71
C VAL A 62 4.00 -1.08 9.99
N ILE A 63 4.69 -0.90 11.09
CA ILE A 63 5.24 0.39 11.51
C ILE A 63 6.75 0.33 11.35
N ALA A 64 7.33 1.30 10.63
CA ALA A 64 8.76 1.47 10.49
C ALA A 64 9.19 2.81 11.11
N VAL A 65 9.85 2.73 12.25
CA VAL A 65 10.50 3.89 12.88
C VAL A 65 11.84 4.10 12.18
N ASN A 66 11.91 5.13 11.34
CA ASN A 66 13.04 5.40 10.47
C ASN A 66 13.96 6.50 11.01
N LYS A 67 15.14 6.56 10.46
CA LYS A 67 16.21 7.52 10.84
C LYS A 67 16.72 7.34 12.29
N ILE A 68 16.74 6.09 12.76
CA ILE A 68 17.28 5.75 14.09
C ILE A 68 18.78 6.07 14.25
N ASP A 69 19.46 6.31 13.12
CA ASP A 69 20.88 6.73 13.06
C ASP A 69 21.10 8.22 13.37
N ARG A 70 20.05 9.01 13.54
CA ARG A 70 20.15 10.43 13.90
C ARG A 70 20.58 10.59 15.35
N PRO A 71 21.45 11.58 15.65
CA PRO A 71 21.91 11.83 17.03
C PRO A 71 20.81 12.38 17.94
N ASP A 72 19.74 12.94 17.37
CA ASP A 72 18.56 13.47 18.04
C ASP A 72 17.36 12.50 18.04
N ALA A 73 17.58 11.23 17.67
CA ALA A 73 16.55 10.21 17.72
C ALA A 73 16.10 9.96 19.17
N ARG A 74 14.77 9.94 19.37
CA ARG A 74 14.07 9.70 20.64
C ARG A 74 13.13 8.52 20.53
N ILE A 75 13.68 7.36 20.21
CA ILE A 75 12.93 6.17 19.76
C ILE A 75 11.87 5.73 20.77
N ALA A 76 12.19 5.73 22.08
CA ALA A 76 11.26 5.32 23.13
C ALA A 76 10.02 6.23 23.16
N GLU A 77 10.23 7.55 23.15
CA GLU A 77 9.12 8.52 23.15
C GLU A 77 8.30 8.41 21.86
N VAL A 78 8.93 8.14 20.71
CA VAL A 78 8.21 7.98 19.44
C VAL A 78 7.37 6.70 19.44
N ILE A 79 7.80 5.63 20.07
CA ILE A 79 6.98 4.42 20.27
C ILE A 79 5.72 4.77 21.06
N ASP A 80 5.88 5.49 22.18
CA ASP A 80 4.75 5.89 23.01
C ASP A 80 3.78 6.82 22.24
N GLU A 81 4.30 7.79 21.47
CA GLU A 81 3.47 8.65 20.59
C GLU A 81 2.68 7.86 19.54
N ILE A 82 3.27 6.80 18.96
CA ILE A 82 2.59 5.94 18.00
C ILE A 82 1.45 5.17 18.68
N LEU A 83 1.71 4.59 19.85
CA LEU A 83 0.69 3.85 20.59
C LEU A 83 -0.45 4.76 21.07
N GLU A 84 -0.13 5.95 21.57
CA GLU A 84 -1.13 6.97 21.94
C GLU A 84 -1.98 7.36 20.72
N LEU A 85 -1.35 7.59 19.57
CA LEU A 85 -2.06 7.92 18.33
C LEU A 85 -3.00 6.80 17.88
N LEU A 86 -2.56 5.53 17.95
CA LEU A 86 -3.39 4.37 17.63
C LEU A 86 -4.60 4.29 18.57
N MET A 87 -4.39 4.46 19.87
CA MET A 87 -5.47 4.47 20.87
C MET A 87 -6.46 5.61 20.63
N ASP A 88 -5.98 6.82 20.38
CA ASP A 88 -6.79 8.00 20.06
C ASP A 88 -7.66 7.80 18.80
N LEU A 89 -7.18 7.04 17.84
CA LEU A 89 -7.91 6.71 16.61
C LEU A 89 -8.87 5.54 16.77
N GLY A 90 -8.94 4.94 17.96
CA GLY A 90 -9.82 3.82 18.28
C GLY A 90 -9.37 2.52 17.64
N ALA A 91 -8.06 2.29 17.54
CA ALA A 91 -7.48 1.04 17.06
C ALA A 91 -7.95 -0.15 17.91
N THR A 92 -8.18 -1.29 17.27
CA THR A 92 -8.48 -2.55 17.96
C THR A 92 -7.21 -3.12 18.61
N ASP A 93 -7.37 -4.08 19.53
CA ASP A 93 -6.24 -4.74 20.17
C ASP A 93 -5.28 -5.36 19.13
N GLU A 94 -5.82 -5.97 18.07
CA GLU A 94 -5.03 -6.53 16.97
C GLU A 94 -4.24 -5.45 16.21
N GLN A 95 -4.81 -4.25 16.05
CA GLN A 95 -4.15 -3.12 15.41
C GLN A 95 -3.11 -2.46 16.32
N LEU A 96 -3.32 -2.47 17.64
CA LEU A 96 -2.33 -2.02 18.63
C LEU A 96 -1.10 -2.95 18.67
N ASP A 97 -1.30 -4.26 18.44
CA ASP A 97 -0.22 -5.26 18.33
C ASP A 97 0.51 -5.24 16.98
N SER A 98 0.32 -4.19 16.17
CA SER A 98 1.01 -4.05 14.88
C SER A 98 2.54 -4.08 15.04
N PRO A 99 3.25 -4.86 14.19
CA PRO A 99 4.70 -5.01 14.34
C PRO A 99 5.43 -3.68 14.06
N MET A 100 6.43 -3.41 14.89
CA MET A 100 7.35 -2.29 14.72
C MET A 100 8.73 -2.77 14.28
N VAL A 101 9.32 -2.08 13.31
CA VAL A 101 10.69 -2.31 12.84
C VAL A 101 11.44 -0.98 12.87
N PHE A 102 12.68 -1.01 13.35
CA PHE A 102 13.51 0.16 13.53
C PHE A 102 14.54 0.24 12.40
N CYS A 103 14.53 1.31 11.63
CA CYS A 103 15.22 1.38 10.36
C CYS A 103 16.15 2.60 10.25
N SER A 104 17.23 2.43 9.50
CA SER A 104 17.96 3.53 8.90
C SER A 104 17.93 3.39 7.39
N GLY A 105 17.03 4.12 6.74
CA GLY A 105 16.94 4.12 5.28
C GLY A 105 18.21 4.66 4.61
N ARG A 106 18.96 5.54 5.30
CA ARG A 106 20.25 6.05 4.83
C ARG A 106 21.31 4.96 4.78
N ASN A 107 21.36 4.11 5.80
CA ASN A 107 22.35 3.04 5.94
C ASN A 107 21.88 1.73 5.30
N GLY A 108 20.58 1.64 4.91
CA GLY A 108 20.00 0.43 4.38
C GLY A 108 19.89 -0.69 5.42
N THR A 109 19.61 -0.35 6.68
CA THR A 109 19.58 -1.30 7.81
C THR A 109 18.25 -1.27 8.53
N ALA A 110 17.85 -2.41 9.11
CA ALA A 110 16.67 -2.56 9.95
C ALA A 110 16.93 -3.55 11.09
N SER A 111 16.27 -3.35 12.22
CA SER A 111 16.33 -4.21 13.41
C SER A 111 14.96 -4.32 14.07
N TYR A 112 14.76 -5.40 14.81
CA TYR A 112 13.63 -5.54 15.75
C TYR A 112 13.94 -4.97 17.13
N ASP A 113 15.23 -4.75 17.41
CA ASP A 113 15.69 -4.21 18.69
C ASP A 113 15.90 -2.70 18.55
N TRP A 114 15.07 -1.93 19.25
CA TRP A 114 15.15 -0.48 19.27
C TRP A 114 16.22 0.03 20.25
N THR A 115 16.68 -0.82 21.18
CA THR A 115 17.70 -0.47 22.19
C THR A 115 19.10 -0.51 21.62
N ASP A 116 19.31 -1.24 20.51
CA ASP A 116 20.55 -1.25 19.75
C ASP A 116 20.33 -0.89 18.28
N PRO A 117 20.35 0.40 17.93
CA PRO A 117 20.22 0.84 16.54
C PRO A 117 21.30 0.31 15.59
N SER A 118 22.41 -0.18 16.14
CA SER A 118 23.54 -0.73 15.36
C SER A 118 23.37 -2.23 15.03
N ALA A 119 22.40 -2.91 15.63
CA ALA A 119 22.16 -4.35 15.42
C ALA A 119 21.72 -4.72 14.01
N GLY A 120 21.17 -3.76 13.24
CA GLY A 120 20.72 -3.98 11.87
C GLY A 120 21.87 -4.03 10.86
N THR A 121 21.91 -5.07 10.03
CA THR A 121 22.93 -5.25 8.97
C THR A 121 22.36 -4.99 7.57
N ASP A 122 21.06 -5.17 7.38
CA ASP A 122 20.35 -4.99 6.11
C ASP A 122 18.86 -4.69 6.35
N LEU A 123 18.07 -4.58 5.30
CA LEU A 123 16.61 -4.34 5.37
C LEU A 123 15.78 -5.64 5.46
N LYS A 124 16.41 -6.79 5.61
CA LYS A 124 15.71 -8.07 5.70
C LYS A 124 14.62 -8.10 6.79
N PRO A 125 14.84 -7.60 8.03
CA PRO A 125 13.81 -7.56 9.05
C PRO A 125 12.53 -6.82 8.62
N LEU A 126 12.67 -5.73 7.86
CA LEU A 126 11.54 -4.97 7.34
C LEU A 126 10.74 -5.78 6.31
N PHE A 127 11.43 -6.38 5.34
CA PHE A 127 10.76 -7.16 4.29
C PHE A 127 10.14 -8.45 4.83
N ASP A 128 10.81 -9.14 5.75
CA ASP A 128 10.26 -10.32 6.42
C ASP A 128 8.98 -9.97 7.21
N THR A 129 8.97 -8.81 7.86
CA THR A 129 7.78 -8.32 8.57
C THR A 129 6.64 -8.02 7.60
N ILE A 130 6.92 -7.36 6.48
CA ILE A 130 5.91 -7.09 5.45
C ILE A 130 5.32 -8.42 4.95
N LEU A 131 6.14 -9.40 4.59
CA LEU A 131 5.66 -10.68 4.09
C LEU A 131 4.85 -11.47 5.13
N LYS A 132 5.19 -11.33 6.40
CA LYS A 132 4.51 -12.04 7.49
C LYS A 132 3.16 -11.43 7.85
N TYR A 133 3.04 -10.11 7.86
CA TYR A 133 1.88 -9.41 8.42
C TYR A 133 0.95 -8.82 7.36
N VAL A 134 1.46 -8.46 6.18
CA VAL A 134 0.60 -7.97 5.09
C VAL A 134 0.03 -9.18 4.35
N LYS A 135 -1.30 -9.32 4.42
CA LYS A 135 -2.00 -10.42 3.76
C LYS A 135 -1.82 -10.33 2.25
N ALA A 136 -1.63 -11.47 1.62
CA ALA A 136 -1.62 -11.57 0.16
C ALA A 136 -2.98 -11.15 -0.42
N PRO A 137 -3.02 -10.70 -1.68
CA PRO A 137 -4.29 -10.47 -2.36
C PRO A 137 -5.12 -11.76 -2.40
N GLU A 138 -6.39 -11.64 -2.08
CA GLU A 138 -7.38 -12.72 -2.23
C GLU A 138 -8.16 -12.48 -3.53
N GLY A 139 -8.51 -13.57 -4.23
CA GLY A 139 -9.33 -13.53 -5.45
C GLY A 139 -9.12 -14.77 -6.30
N GLU A 140 -10.09 -15.03 -7.20
CA GLU A 140 -10.14 -16.23 -8.02
C GLU A 140 -9.88 -15.89 -9.50
N PRO A 141 -8.77 -16.40 -10.09
CA PRO A 141 -8.43 -16.12 -11.49
C PRO A 141 -9.46 -16.67 -12.50
N ASP A 142 -10.16 -17.74 -12.14
CA ASP A 142 -11.12 -18.42 -13.02
C ASP A 142 -12.55 -17.83 -12.94
N GLU A 143 -12.78 -16.91 -12.00
CA GLU A 143 -14.05 -16.21 -11.87
C GLU A 143 -14.20 -15.09 -12.94
N PRO A 144 -15.43 -14.58 -13.16
CA PRO A 144 -15.65 -13.41 -14.00
C PRO A 144 -14.80 -12.22 -13.61
N LEU A 145 -14.33 -11.46 -14.61
CA LEU A 145 -13.52 -10.27 -14.38
C LEU A 145 -14.23 -9.30 -13.45
N GLN A 146 -13.55 -8.98 -12.36
CA GLN A 146 -13.89 -7.90 -11.45
C GLN A 146 -12.69 -6.96 -11.27
N MET A 147 -12.85 -5.69 -11.61
CA MET A 147 -11.83 -4.67 -11.44
C MET A 147 -12.43 -3.41 -10.83
N LEU A 148 -11.91 -3.01 -9.67
CA LEU A 148 -12.23 -1.72 -9.09
C LEU A 148 -11.37 -0.64 -9.73
N VAL A 149 -12.01 0.30 -10.45
CA VAL A 149 -11.34 1.49 -10.97
C VAL A 149 -11.35 2.56 -9.88
N SER A 150 -10.17 2.89 -9.36
CA SER A 150 -9.99 3.86 -8.27
C SER A 150 -9.62 5.25 -8.78
N SER A 151 -9.03 5.36 -9.97
CA SER A 151 -8.77 6.63 -10.62
C SER A 151 -8.89 6.53 -12.13
N VAL A 152 -9.14 7.68 -12.76
CA VAL A 152 -9.18 7.80 -14.22
C VAL A 152 -8.05 8.75 -14.61
N ASP A 153 -7.21 8.29 -15.53
CA ASP A 153 -6.15 9.07 -16.14
C ASP A 153 -6.49 9.37 -17.62
N TYR A 154 -5.86 10.36 -18.20
CA TYR A 154 -6.08 10.74 -19.58
C TYR A 154 -4.75 10.93 -20.29
N ASN A 155 -4.68 10.42 -21.50
CA ASN A 155 -3.55 10.61 -22.40
C ASN A 155 -4.08 10.94 -23.80
N ASP A 156 -3.52 11.95 -24.47
CA ASP A 156 -3.98 12.42 -25.78
C ASP A 156 -3.97 11.33 -26.88
N PHE A 157 -3.08 10.34 -26.76
CA PHE A 157 -2.94 9.26 -27.75
C PHE A 157 -3.82 8.02 -27.44
N VAL A 158 -4.15 7.79 -26.17
CA VAL A 158 -4.85 6.59 -25.71
C VAL A 158 -6.27 6.91 -25.26
N GLY A 159 -6.52 8.17 -24.93
CA GLY A 159 -7.78 8.61 -24.36
C GLY A 159 -7.87 8.36 -22.84
N ARG A 160 -9.08 8.09 -22.36
CA ARG A 160 -9.32 7.81 -20.92
C ARG A 160 -8.83 6.43 -20.56
N MET A 161 -8.09 6.34 -19.45
CA MET A 161 -7.57 5.11 -18.89
C MET A 161 -8.10 4.93 -17.48
N GLY A 162 -8.74 3.79 -17.20
CA GLY A 162 -9.06 3.40 -15.83
C GLY A 162 -7.84 2.80 -15.15
N VAL A 163 -7.48 3.31 -13.99
CA VAL A 163 -6.42 2.79 -13.14
C VAL A 163 -7.08 2.12 -11.93
N GLY A 164 -6.70 0.88 -11.65
CA GLY A 164 -7.31 0.15 -10.56
C GLY A 164 -6.69 -1.24 -10.38
N ARG A 165 -7.35 -2.02 -9.54
CA ARG A 165 -6.92 -3.38 -9.19
C ARG A 165 -7.91 -4.41 -9.70
N VAL A 166 -7.39 -5.44 -10.36
CA VAL A 166 -8.17 -6.66 -10.66
C VAL A 166 -8.38 -7.42 -9.36
N GLN A 167 -9.63 -7.68 -9.00
CA GLN A 167 -10.01 -8.45 -7.81
C GLN A 167 -10.26 -9.91 -8.14
N ASN A 168 -10.93 -10.20 -9.25
CA ASN A 168 -11.17 -11.54 -9.74
C ASN A 168 -10.98 -11.61 -11.26
N GLY A 169 -10.75 -12.81 -11.76
CA GLY A 169 -10.67 -13.08 -13.19
C GLY A 169 -9.44 -12.52 -13.87
N VAL A 170 -9.51 -12.48 -15.18
CA VAL A 170 -8.41 -12.05 -16.07
C VAL A 170 -8.92 -10.99 -17.03
N ILE A 171 -8.21 -9.86 -17.08
CA ILE A 171 -8.44 -8.82 -18.08
C ILE A 171 -7.50 -9.01 -19.27
N LYS A 172 -8.04 -8.96 -20.50
CA LYS A 172 -7.27 -9.15 -21.75
C LYS A 172 -7.57 -8.02 -22.73
N VAL A 173 -6.59 -7.66 -23.55
CA VAL A 173 -6.81 -6.76 -24.68
C VAL A 173 -7.80 -7.40 -25.65
N GLY A 174 -8.75 -6.61 -26.13
CA GLY A 174 -9.84 -7.05 -27.01
C GLY A 174 -11.06 -7.64 -26.30
N SER A 175 -11.01 -7.93 -25.00
CA SER A 175 -12.14 -8.46 -24.27
C SER A 175 -13.27 -7.43 -24.16
N PRO A 176 -14.55 -7.87 -24.31
CA PRO A 176 -15.70 -7.05 -23.97
C PRO A 176 -15.77 -6.91 -22.44
N ILE A 177 -16.20 -5.73 -22.00
CA ILE A 177 -16.42 -5.43 -20.59
C ILE A 177 -17.74 -4.69 -20.39
N GLN A 178 -18.26 -4.79 -19.18
CA GLN A 178 -19.29 -3.88 -18.68
C GLN A 178 -18.68 -2.99 -17.60
N VAL A 179 -18.89 -1.69 -17.74
CA VAL A 179 -18.51 -0.69 -16.74
C VAL A 179 -19.77 -0.31 -15.98
N CYS A 180 -19.74 -0.50 -14.67
CA CYS A 180 -20.84 -0.16 -13.76
C CYS A 180 -20.44 1.06 -12.93
N ASP A 181 -21.41 1.92 -12.63
CA ASP A 181 -21.20 3.00 -11.69
C ASP A 181 -21.32 2.45 -10.26
N TRP A 182 -20.35 2.75 -9.40
CA TRP A 182 -20.35 2.33 -7.99
C TRP A 182 -21.56 2.87 -7.20
N HIS A 183 -21.97 4.11 -7.50
CA HIS A 183 -23.11 4.77 -6.84
C HIS A 183 -24.45 4.46 -7.47
N ASN A 184 -24.45 3.93 -8.69
CA ASN A 184 -25.66 3.58 -9.43
C ASN A 184 -25.45 2.26 -10.20
N PRO A 185 -25.51 1.12 -9.51
CA PRO A 185 -25.18 -0.20 -10.07
C PRO A 185 -26.03 -0.62 -11.27
N ASP A 186 -27.21 -0.03 -11.44
CA ASP A 186 -28.11 -0.32 -12.56
C ASP A 186 -27.66 0.36 -13.88
N VAL A 187 -26.73 1.32 -13.78
CA VAL A 187 -26.17 1.98 -14.96
C VAL A 187 -24.97 1.18 -15.48
N HIS A 188 -25.15 0.54 -16.61
CA HIS A 188 -24.13 -0.25 -17.28
C HIS A 188 -23.75 0.36 -18.63
N MET A 189 -22.44 0.47 -18.87
CA MET A 189 -21.90 0.81 -20.18
C MET A 189 -21.08 -0.35 -20.73
N SER A 190 -21.41 -0.80 -21.94
CA SER A 190 -20.61 -1.81 -22.63
C SER A 190 -19.39 -1.16 -23.28
N GLY A 191 -18.25 -1.81 -23.18
CA GLY A 191 -16.99 -1.36 -23.75
C GLY A 191 -16.12 -2.52 -24.19
N ARG A 192 -14.95 -2.19 -24.72
CA ARG A 192 -13.91 -3.16 -25.08
C ARG A 192 -12.56 -2.64 -24.65
N ILE A 193 -11.72 -3.49 -24.10
CA ILE A 193 -10.35 -3.16 -23.74
C ILE A 193 -9.52 -2.99 -25.00
N THR A 194 -9.09 -1.78 -25.30
CA THR A 194 -8.28 -1.45 -26.47
C THR A 194 -6.77 -1.60 -26.19
N LYS A 195 -6.36 -1.18 -24.99
CA LYS A 195 -4.97 -1.30 -24.51
C LYS A 195 -4.96 -1.62 -23.03
N LEU A 196 -3.92 -2.30 -22.61
CA LEU A 196 -3.69 -2.66 -21.22
C LEU A 196 -2.24 -2.36 -20.85
N PHE A 197 -2.05 -1.81 -19.66
CA PHE A 197 -0.74 -1.48 -19.12
C PHE A 197 -0.60 -2.04 -17.71
N ASP A 198 0.58 -2.56 -17.39
CA ASP A 198 0.96 -2.91 -16.02
C ASP A 198 1.95 -1.89 -15.47
N PHE A 199 1.92 -1.64 -14.18
CA PHE A 199 2.86 -0.78 -13.49
C PHE A 199 4.16 -1.53 -13.21
N LYS A 200 5.27 -0.97 -13.64
CA LYS A 200 6.62 -1.45 -13.36
C LYS A 200 7.45 -0.35 -12.69
N ALA A 201 8.62 -0.72 -12.17
CA ALA A 201 9.52 0.22 -11.50
C ALA A 201 9.85 1.45 -12.36
N ASN A 202 9.91 1.31 -13.68
CA ASN A 202 10.27 2.37 -14.63
C ASN A 202 9.05 3.01 -15.33
N GLY A 203 7.83 2.78 -14.84
CA GLY A 203 6.62 3.33 -15.43
C GLY A 203 5.59 2.28 -15.86
N ARG A 204 4.83 2.58 -16.91
CA ARG A 204 3.78 1.71 -17.46
C ARG A 204 4.29 0.94 -18.66
N GLU A 205 4.15 -0.38 -18.63
CA GLU A 205 4.48 -1.25 -19.75
C GLU A 205 3.20 -1.83 -20.39
N PRO A 206 3.09 -1.86 -21.73
CA PRO A 206 1.97 -2.49 -22.40
C PRO A 206 2.01 -3.99 -22.19
N VAL A 207 0.86 -4.58 -21.88
CA VAL A 207 0.69 -6.02 -21.69
C VAL A 207 -0.52 -6.52 -22.48
N SER A 208 -0.56 -7.80 -22.81
CA SER A 208 -1.69 -8.40 -23.52
C SER A 208 -2.80 -8.87 -22.57
N TYR A 209 -2.43 -9.21 -21.35
CA TYR A 209 -3.36 -9.60 -20.26
C TYR A 209 -2.75 -9.28 -18.89
N THR A 210 -3.60 -9.16 -17.90
CA THR A 210 -3.21 -9.19 -16.48
C THR A 210 -4.31 -9.81 -15.64
N HIS A 211 -3.95 -10.27 -14.47
CA HIS A 211 -4.84 -10.87 -13.49
C HIS A 211 -4.36 -10.51 -12.08
N LEU A 212 -5.14 -10.84 -11.07
CA LEU A 212 -4.67 -10.77 -9.71
C LEU A 212 -3.46 -11.70 -9.55
N THR A 213 -2.30 -11.14 -9.21
CA THR A 213 -1.10 -11.93 -8.92
C THR A 213 -1.21 -12.47 -7.51
N LEU A 214 -1.59 -13.74 -7.39
CA LEU A 214 -1.45 -14.47 -6.13
C LEU A 214 0.02 -14.82 -5.93
N PRO A 215 0.52 -14.85 -4.69
CA PRO A 215 1.84 -15.38 -4.41
C PRO A 215 1.86 -16.88 -4.76
N THR A 216 2.78 -17.27 -5.61
CA THR A 216 3.07 -18.69 -5.92
C THR A 216 4.16 -19.17 -5.02
#